data_c55ae80a8afde4380160e338f020f738
#
_entry.id   c55ae80a8afde4380160e338f020f738
#
_cell.length_a   1.000
_cell.length_b   1.000
_cell.length_c   1.000
_cell.angle_alpha   90.00
_cell.angle_beta   90.00
_cell.angle_gamma   90.00
#
_symmetry.space_group_name_H-M   'P 1'
#
loop_
_entity.id
_entity.type
_entity.pdbx_description
1 polymer ?
#
loop_
_entity_poly.entity_id
_entity_poly.type
_entity_poly.pdbx_seq_one_letter_code
_entity_poly.pdbx_strand_id
1 'polypeptide(L)'
;MKTALAAILAFTKWTLPEPPISFNVNASVVLTMSAVFNFTFVPWFRSVAPYIHSHRGKTFVIGLTGEAIAAGKLSLIAQDLALIQSMGVKIVLIYGFRPQVNEQLRAKGQEPKYCNGIRITDELALDCAQEAAGQLLYEVEAAFSMGLPNTPMAGATVRMISGNFITARPVGIVDGVDFKSTGMVRKVDVLSINHALDFGAMVLISPFGFSPTGEAFNLSMEDVATRVASELQADKLIFLTEVPGIRQDPLAPESEDNPIDTELPLAAAEKLLRELPPAYQPTDIGFYLKHCVEACKAGVERSHILPFSVDGALLLEVYVHDGIGTMVVDEKLEELREATADDVGGILQLIEPFEQEGALVKRSRTEIERDIEHFTVIEHDGVIFACALLTPYPEAQTAEMAALTVSPQSQGTGDGEKILKRIEQRARAQGLKSIFVLTTRAMHWFIKRGFQVMDPDWLPDARKRKYNWDRKSQVLVKKL
;
A
#
# COMPACT_ATOMS: atom_id res chain seq x y z
N MET A 1 -7.37 -3.29 -55.13
CA MET A 1 -7.68 -2.92 -53.71
C MET A 1 -8.96 -3.51 -53.13
N LYS A 2 -9.70 -4.37 -53.86
CA LYS A 2 -10.90 -5.06 -53.31
C LYS A 2 -10.69 -6.53 -52.96
N THR A 3 -9.48 -7.09 -53.22
CA THR A 3 -9.15 -8.51 -53.07
C THR A 3 -8.34 -8.83 -51.80
N ALA A 4 -7.83 -7.81 -51.10
CA ALA A 4 -7.04 -8.00 -49.87
C ALA A 4 -7.87 -7.97 -48.58
N LEU A 5 -9.15 -7.47 -48.64
CA LEU A 5 -10.01 -7.37 -47.49
C LEU A 5 -10.80 -8.66 -47.19
N ALA A 6 -10.85 -9.58 -48.19
CA ALA A 6 -11.61 -10.84 -48.05
C ALA A 6 -10.79 -11.96 -47.37
N ALA A 7 -9.46 -11.82 -47.27
CA ALA A 7 -8.58 -12.83 -46.66
C ALA A 7 -8.40 -12.69 -45.14
N ILE A 8 -8.74 -11.55 -44.55
CA ILE A 8 -8.60 -11.30 -43.10
C ILE A 8 -9.86 -11.73 -42.31
N LEU A 9 -11.00 -11.94 -42.99
CA LEU A 9 -12.26 -12.33 -42.34
C LEU A 9 -12.49 -13.86 -42.26
N ALA A 10 -11.52 -14.67 -42.69
CA ALA A 10 -11.69 -16.13 -42.75
C ALA A 10 -11.05 -16.91 -41.59
N PHE A 11 -10.47 -16.28 -40.58
CA PHE A 11 -9.72 -16.98 -39.50
C PHE A 11 -10.20 -16.64 -38.08
N THR A 12 -11.50 -16.45 -37.85
CA THR A 12 -12.04 -16.51 -36.47
C THR A 12 -13.48 -16.97 -36.49
N LYS A 13 -13.70 -18.26 -36.68
CA LYS A 13 -14.95 -18.94 -36.24
C LYS A 13 -14.74 -19.43 -34.80
N TRP A 14 -14.91 -18.56 -33.84
CA TRP A 14 -15.33 -18.93 -32.50
C TRP A 14 -16.81 -18.55 -32.40
N THR A 15 -17.65 -19.56 -32.35
CA THR A 15 -19.09 -19.43 -32.12
C THR A 15 -19.31 -19.08 -30.64
N LEU A 16 -19.56 -17.82 -30.37
CA LEU A 16 -20.24 -17.40 -29.15
C LEU A 16 -21.73 -17.64 -29.31
N PRO A 17 -22.46 -18.10 -28.30
CA PRO A 17 -23.93 -18.21 -28.38
C PRO A 17 -24.53 -16.82 -28.55
N GLU A 18 -25.49 -16.71 -29.47
CA GLU A 18 -26.22 -15.46 -29.73
C GLU A 18 -26.92 -14.98 -28.44
N PRO A 19 -26.81 -13.71 -28.05
CA PRO A 19 -27.63 -13.15 -26.98
C PRO A 19 -29.06 -12.98 -27.51
N PRO A 20 -30.10 -13.39 -26.76
CA PRO A 20 -31.45 -13.05 -27.08
C PRO A 20 -31.67 -11.58 -26.76
N ILE A 21 -31.98 -10.77 -27.75
CA ILE A 21 -32.47 -9.40 -27.74
C ILE A 21 -31.55 -8.46 -28.54
N SER A 22 -32.06 -8.03 -29.69
CA SER A 22 -31.50 -6.95 -30.48
C SER A 22 -31.69 -5.62 -29.74
N PHE A 23 -30.64 -5.13 -29.12
CA PHE A 23 -30.60 -3.74 -28.65
C PHE A 23 -30.18 -2.81 -29.80
N ASN A 24 -31.10 -1.99 -30.22
CA ASN A 24 -30.82 -0.81 -31.05
C ASN A 24 -30.06 0.19 -30.17
N VAL A 25 -28.73 0.18 -30.23
CA VAL A 25 -27.89 1.11 -29.48
C VAL A 25 -27.98 2.48 -30.15
N ASN A 26 -28.88 3.32 -29.70
CA ASN A 26 -28.98 4.72 -30.11
C ASN A 26 -27.66 5.45 -29.75
N ALA A 27 -27.20 6.34 -30.62
CA ALA A 27 -25.99 7.18 -30.43
C ALA A 27 -25.94 7.92 -29.07
N SER A 28 -27.11 8.13 -28.44
CA SER A 28 -27.24 8.70 -27.09
C SER A 28 -26.70 7.78 -25.98
N VAL A 29 -26.68 6.45 -26.17
CA VAL A 29 -26.14 5.48 -25.18
C VAL A 29 -24.62 5.49 -25.20
N VAL A 30 -23.99 5.68 -26.36
CA VAL A 30 -22.53 5.78 -26.49
C VAL A 30 -22.01 7.09 -25.83
N LEU A 31 -22.75 8.18 -25.96
CA LEU A 31 -22.44 9.44 -25.28
C LEU A 31 -22.58 9.34 -23.75
N THR A 32 -23.57 8.58 -23.25
CA THR A 32 -23.76 8.33 -21.82
C THR A 32 -22.66 7.43 -21.23
N MET A 33 -22.21 6.39 -21.95
CA MET A 33 -21.08 5.56 -21.50
C MET A 33 -19.76 6.34 -21.44
N SER A 34 -19.47 7.19 -22.43
CA SER A 34 -18.31 8.06 -22.42
C SER A 34 -18.36 9.08 -21.28
N ALA A 35 -19.54 9.62 -20.96
CA ALA A 35 -19.74 10.52 -19.83
C ALA A 35 -19.55 9.79 -18.48
N VAL A 36 -20.09 8.57 -18.33
CA VAL A 36 -19.91 7.75 -17.11
C VAL A 36 -18.44 7.42 -16.89
N PHE A 37 -17.69 7.11 -17.95
CA PHE A 37 -16.25 6.82 -17.84
C PHE A 37 -15.47 8.06 -17.37
N ASN A 38 -15.77 9.24 -17.86
CA ASN A 38 -15.16 10.48 -17.39
C ASN A 38 -15.54 10.84 -15.94
N PHE A 39 -16.75 10.47 -15.50
CA PHE A 39 -17.21 10.72 -14.13
C PHE A 39 -16.52 9.82 -13.08
N THR A 40 -16.08 8.63 -13.45
CA THR A 40 -15.40 7.70 -12.52
C THR A 40 -13.89 7.80 -12.58
N PHE A 41 -13.31 7.86 -13.78
CA PHE A 41 -11.86 7.90 -13.98
C PHE A 41 -11.21 9.17 -13.42
N VAL A 42 -11.76 10.35 -13.74
CA VAL A 42 -11.12 11.61 -13.34
C VAL A 42 -11.08 11.81 -11.83
N PRO A 43 -12.19 11.61 -11.07
CA PRO A 43 -12.14 11.66 -9.62
C PRO A 43 -11.19 10.61 -9.03
N TRP A 44 -11.24 9.37 -9.54
CA TRP A 44 -10.33 8.31 -9.09
C TRP A 44 -8.86 8.68 -9.32
N PHE A 45 -8.48 9.13 -10.52
CA PHE A 45 -7.10 9.51 -10.81
C PHE A 45 -6.62 10.68 -9.96
N ARG A 46 -7.54 11.64 -9.64
CA ARG A 46 -7.24 12.74 -8.73
C ARG A 46 -7.03 12.26 -7.29
N SER A 47 -7.71 11.21 -6.83
CA SER A 47 -7.49 10.63 -5.50
C SER A 47 -6.16 9.93 -5.37
N VAL A 48 -5.56 9.47 -6.47
CA VAL A 48 -4.22 8.86 -6.52
C VAL A 48 -3.10 9.91 -6.51
N ALA A 49 -3.37 11.14 -6.94
CA ALA A 49 -2.36 12.18 -7.10
C ALA A 49 -1.54 12.48 -5.81
N PRO A 50 -2.12 12.54 -4.60
CA PRO A 50 -1.35 12.74 -3.36
C PRO A 50 -0.29 11.65 -3.15
N TYR A 51 -0.65 10.38 -3.39
CA TYR A 51 0.29 9.25 -3.29
C TYR A 51 1.43 9.35 -4.31
N ILE A 52 1.14 9.79 -5.55
CA ILE A 52 2.17 10.04 -6.56
C ILE A 52 3.15 11.11 -6.07
N HIS A 53 2.64 12.17 -5.44
CA HIS A 53 3.49 13.24 -4.90
C HIS A 53 4.32 12.77 -3.71
N SER A 54 3.74 12.03 -2.77
CA SER A 54 4.43 11.53 -1.58
C SER A 54 5.52 10.49 -1.91
N HIS A 55 5.30 9.68 -2.95
CA HIS A 55 6.25 8.63 -3.33
C HIS A 55 7.32 9.10 -4.32
N ARG A 56 7.17 10.27 -4.91
CA ARG A 56 8.14 10.79 -5.88
C ARG A 56 9.51 11.01 -5.24
N GLY A 57 10.54 10.40 -5.86
CA GLY A 57 11.91 10.44 -5.36
C GLY A 57 12.23 9.45 -4.24
N LYS A 58 11.21 8.76 -3.72
CA LYS A 58 11.34 7.71 -2.70
C LYS A 58 11.99 6.45 -3.27
N THR A 59 12.64 5.68 -2.40
CA THR A 59 13.33 4.45 -2.75
C THR A 59 12.55 3.24 -2.24
N PHE A 60 12.13 2.37 -3.17
CA PHE A 60 11.46 1.11 -2.86
C PHE A 60 12.38 -0.07 -3.17
N VAL A 61 12.53 -0.95 -2.20
CA VAL A 61 13.24 -2.24 -2.37
C VAL A 61 12.19 -3.33 -2.48
N ILE A 62 12.24 -4.08 -3.57
CA ILE A 62 11.22 -5.08 -3.90
C ILE A 62 11.84 -6.46 -4.00
N GLY A 63 11.41 -7.36 -3.13
CA GLY A 63 11.75 -8.78 -3.17
C GLY A 63 10.72 -9.54 -4.00
N LEU A 64 11.10 -9.96 -5.20
CA LEU A 64 10.28 -10.76 -6.10
C LEU A 64 10.62 -12.23 -5.91
N THR A 65 9.69 -13.03 -5.38
CA THR A 65 9.94 -14.45 -5.14
C THR A 65 10.12 -15.23 -6.44
N GLY A 66 10.94 -16.27 -6.40
CA GLY A 66 11.10 -17.19 -7.54
C GLY A 66 9.80 -17.91 -7.90
N GLU A 67 8.91 -18.05 -6.93
CA GLU A 67 7.56 -18.59 -7.05
C GLU A 67 6.67 -17.72 -7.95
N ALA A 68 6.76 -16.39 -7.82
CA ALA A 68 6.06 -15.44 -8.70
C ALA A 68 6.53 -15.55 -10.16
N ILE A 69 7.85 -15.72 -10.35
CA ILE A 69 8.42 -15.92 -11.70
C ILE A 69 7.97 -17.29 -12.27
N ALA A 70 8.07 -18.36 -11.48
CA ALA A 70 7.63 -19.70 -11.89
C ALA A 70 6.12 -19.76 -12.21
N ALA A 71 5.30 -18.95 -11.53
CA ALA A 71 3.87 -18.79 -11.80
C ALA A 71 3.56 -17.94 -13.06
N GLY A 72 4.57 -17.47 -13.80
CA GLY A 72 4.41 -16.68 -15.03
C GLY A 72 3.93 -15.25 -14.80
N LYS A 73 4.08 -14.70 -13.58
CA LYS A 73 3.61 -13.34 -13.22
C LYS A 73 4.59 -12.23 -13.60
N LEU A 74 5.81 -12.56 -14.01
CA LEU A 74 6.88 -11.59 -14.24
C LEU A 74 6.48 -10.45 -15.18
N SER A 75 5.79 -10.77 -16.29
CA SER A 75 5.40 -9.76 -17.29
C SER A 75 4.43 -8.69 -16.75
N LEU A 76 3.46 -9.09 -15.91
CA LEU A 76 2.51 -8.17 -15.28
C LEU A 76 3.21 -7.32 -14.21
N ILE A 77 4.02 -7.95 -13.38
CA ILE A 77 4.80 -7.27 -12.33
C ILE A 77 5.78 -6.26 -12.96
N ALA A 78 6.41 -6.60 -14.08
CA ALA A 78 7.29 -5.67 -14.80
C ALA A 78 6.54 -4.41 -15.30
N GLN A 79 5.30 -4.58 -15.75
CA GLN A 79 4.45 -3.44 -16.16
C GLN A 79 4.11 -2.54 -14.96
N ASP A 80 3.74 -3.12 -13.82
CA ASP A 80 3.46 -2.36 -12.60
C ASP A 80 4.69 -1.58 -12.13
N LEU A 81 5.85 -2.23 -12.09
CA LEU A 81 7.10 -1.61 -11.69
C LEU A 81 7.54 -0.48 -12.64
N ALA A 82 7.36 -0.67 -13.95
CA ALA A 82 7.62 0.37 -14.93
C ALA A 82 6.72 1.59 -14.76
N LEU A 83 5.44 1.38 -14.42
CA LEU A 83 4.51 2.47 -14.08
C LEU A 83 4.95 3.19 -12.81
N ILE A 84 5.27 2.47 -11.74
CA ILE A 84 5.74 3.04 -10.46
C ILE A 84 7.02 3.87 -10.69
N GLN A 85 7.99 3.34 -11.46
CA GLN A 85 9.20 4.08 -11.81
C GLN A 85 8.89 5.33 -12.64
N SER A 86 7.96 5.24 -13.60
CA SER A 86 7.56 6.40 -14.43
C SER A 86 6.94 7.54 -13.61
N MET A 87 6.34 7.23 -12.46
CA MET A 87 5.82 8.20 -11.50
C MET A 87 6.91 8.79 -10.57
N GLY A 88 8.16 8.38 -10.75
CA GLY A 88 9.32 8.97 -10.11
C GLY A 88 9.85 8.23 -8.89
N VAL A 89 9.41 7.00 -8.64
CA VAL A 89 9.94 6.13 -7.58
C VAL A 89 11.26 5.50 -8.05
N LYS A 90 12.24 5.43 -7.17
CA LYS A 90 13.51 4.71 -7.37
C LYS A 90 13.34 3.26 -6.95
N ILE A 91 13.67 2.30 -7.80
CA ILE A 91 13.39 0.89 -7.56
C ILE A 91 14.69 0.07 -7.52
N VAL A 92 14.83 -0.71 -6.44
CA VAL A 92 15.80 -1.82 -6.36
C VAL A 92 15.00 -3.11 -6.34
N LEU A 93 15.19 -3.93 -7.35
CA LEU A 93 14.51 -5.22 -7.51
C LEU A 93 15.47 -6.36 -7.16
N ILE A 94 15.10 -7.18 -6.20
CA ILE A 94 15.80 -8.41 -5.84
C ILE A 94 14.94 -9.59 -6.26
N TYR A 95 15.43 -10.44 -7.16
CA TYR A 95 14.68 -11.61 -7.61
C TYR A 95 15.14 -12.87 -6.88
N GLY A 96 14.19 -13.73 -6.50
CA GLY A 96 14.46 -15.05 -5.96
C GLY A 96 14.53 -16.12 -7.04
N PHE A 97 15.19 -17.24 -6.73
CA PHE A 97 15.30 -18.39 -7.65
C PHE A 97 15.17 -19.75 -6.93
N ARG A 98 14.55 -19.77 -5.77
CA ARG A 98 14.40 -20.97 -4.93
C ARG A 98 13.71 -22.14 -5.64
N PRO A 99 12.53 -21.97 -6.32
CA PRO A 99 11.87 -23.07 -7.01
C PRO A 99 12.70 -23.59 -8.19
N GLN A 100 13.38 -22.73 -8.94
CA GLN A 100 14.21 -23.10 -10.07
C GLN A 100 15.39 -23.94 -9.65
N VAL A 101 16.06 -23.59 -8.54
CA VAL A 101 17.12 -24.43 -7.94
C VAL A 101 16.58 -25.76 -7.46
N ASN A 102 15.39 -25.78 -6.85
CA ASN A 102 14.77 -27.03 -6.40
C ASN A 102 14.46 -27.98 -7.58
N GLU A 103 13.95 -27.42 -8.67
CA GLU A 103 13.66 -28.18 -9.90
C GLU A 103 14.93 -28.76 -10.51
N GLN A 104 15.97 -27.94 -10.65
CA GLN A 104 17.27 -28.39 -11.17
C GLN A 104 17.91 -29.48 -10.31
N LEU A 105 17.88 -29.33 -8.97
CA LEU A 105 18.39 -30.34 -8.06
C LEU A 105 17.66 -31.68 -8.24
N ARG A 106 16.32 -31.66 -8.29
CA ARG A 106 15.51 -32.87 -8.52
C ARG A 106 15.82 -33.49 -9.87
N ALA A 107 15.97 -32.69 -10.93
CA ALA A 107 16.35 -33.17 -12.25
C ALA A 107 17.75 -33.83 -12.26
N LYS A 108 18.65 -33.36 -11.40
CA LYS A 108 19.98 -33.95 -11.19
C LYS A 108 19.98 -35.05 -10.12
N GLY A 109 18.81 -35.49 -9.62
CA GLY A 109 18.62 -36.63 -8.71
C GLY A 109 18.89 -36.33 -7.23
N GLN A 110 18.90 -35.05 -6.84
CA GLN A 110 19.10 -34.64 -5.45
C GLN A 110 17.89 -33.88 -4.90
N GLU A 111 17.42 -34.26 -3.71
CA GLU A 111 16.40 -33.51 -3.00
C GLU A 111 17.00 -32.25 -2.34
N PRO A 112 16.29 -31.09 -2.42
CA PRO A 112 16.70 -29.88 -1.73
C PRO A 112 16.73 -30.06 -0.22
N LYS A 113 17.76 -29.56 0.45
CA LYS A 113 17.91 -29.66 1.91
C LYS A 113 17.76 -28.28 2.54
N TYR A 114 16.95 -28.21 3.59
CA TYR A 114 16.70 -26.99 4.37
C TYR A 114 16.88 -27.27 5.86
N CYS A 115 17.29 -26.23 6.59
CA CYS A 115 17.26 -26.19 8.03
C CYS A 115 16.75 -24.82 8.48
N ASN A 116 15.67 -24.79 9.27
CA ASN A 116 15.02 -23.55 9.72
C ASN A 116 14.71 -22.56 8.57
N GLY A 117 14.16 -23.07 7.46
CA GLY A 117 13.81 -22.27 6.28
C GLY A 117 15.00 -21.86 5.39
N ILE A 118 16.25 -22.12 5.81
CA ILE A 118 17.46 -21.76 5.07
C ILE A 118 17.98 -23.00 4.33
N ARG A 119 18.32 -22.85 3.05
CA ARG A 119 18.90 -23.93 2.24
C ARG A 119 20.29 -24.30 2.74
N ILE A 120 20.58 -25.59 2.80
CA ILE A 120 21.95 -26.10 2.90
C ILE A 120 22.49 -26.21 1.48
N THR A 121 23.47 -25.40 1.14
CA THR A 121 23.99 -25.27 -0.23
C THR A 121 25.31 -26.08 -0.35
N ASP A 122 25.21 -27.32 -0.77
CA ASP A 122 26.36 -28.11 -1.14
C ASP A 122 26.85 -27.71 -2.56
N GLU A 123 27.91 -28.35 -3.06
CA GLU A 123 28.54 -28.02 -4.33
C GLU A 123 27.54 -28.07 -5.51
N LEU A 124 26.73 -29.13 -5.59
CA LEU A 124 25.72 -29.27 -6.63
C LEU A 124 24.61 -28.20 -6.50
N ALA A 125 24.19 -27.89 -5.27
CA ALA A 125 23.19 -26.85 -5.03
C ALA A 125 23.74 -25.44 -5.36
N LEU A 126 25.03 -25.20 -5.16
CA LEU A 126 25.70 -23.95 -5.56
C LEU A 126 25.72 -23.79 -7.07
N ASP A 127 26.08 -24.85 -7.81
CA ASP A 127 26.06 -24.85 -9.27
C ASP A 127 24.64 -24.57 -9.80
N CYS A 128 23.64 -25.25 -9.28
CA CYS A 128 22.23 -24.99 -9.63
C CYS A 128 21.79 -23.55 -9.30
N ALA A 129 22.25 -23.00 -8.20
CA ALA A 129 21.93 -21.61 -7.81
C ALA A 129 22.58 -20.61 -8.76
N GLN A 130 23.81 -20.86 -9.20
CA GLN A 130 24.52 -20.01 -10.17
C GLN A 130 23.85 -20.06 -11.55
N GLU A 131 23.50 -21.27 -12.02
CA GLU A 131 22.78 -21.47 -13.29
C GLU A 131 21.40 -20.74 -13.25
N ALA A 132 20.62 -20.94 -12.19
CA ALA A 132 19.30 -20.29 -12.01
C ALA A 132 19.42 -18.76 -11.93
N ALA A 133 20.40 -18.26 -11.17
CA ALA A 133 20.63 -16.82 -11.04
C ALA A 133 20.94 -16.17 -12.40
N GLY A 134 21.80 -16.79 -13.22
CA GLY A 134 22.14 -16.31 -14.54
C GLY A 134 20.98 -16.38 -15.52
N GLN A 135 20.21 -17.46 -15.51
CA GLN A 135 19.02 -17.59 -16.36
C GLN A 135 17.98 -16.54 -16.06
N LEU A 136 17.61 -16.39 -14.77
CA LEU A 136 16.58 -15.45 -14.36
C LEU A 136 17.00 -13.99 -14.49
N LEU A 137 18.29 -13.67 -14.40
CA LEU A 137 18.79 -12.33 -14.70
C LEU A 137 18.34 -11.88 -16.10
N TYR A 138 18.58 -12.69 -17.12
CA TYR A 138 18.20 -12.37 -18.48
C TYR A 138 16.69 -12.45 -18.72
N GLU A 139 15.99 -13.32 -18.04
CA GLU A 139 14.52 -13.39 -18.10
C GLU A 139 13.87 -12.11 -17.54
N VAL A 140 14.35 -11.61 -16.43
CA VAL A 140 13.90 -10.34 -15.83
C VAL A 140 14.26 -9.17 -16.76
N GLU A 141 15.50 -9.07 -17.24
CA GLU A 141 15.92 -8.02 -18.17
C GLU A 141 15.07 -8.03 -19.45
N ALA A 142 14.75 -9.22 -19.99
CA ALA A 142 13.89 -9.36 -21.16
C ALA A 142 12.47 -8.83 -20.90
N ALA A 143 11.89 -9.11 -19.71
CA ALA A 143 10.56 -8.61 -19.34
C ALA A 143 10.50 -7.08 -19.32
N PHE A 144 11.55 -6.41 -18.84
CA PHE A 144 11.63 -4.95 -18.83
C PHE A 144 12.08 -4.34 -20.16
N SER A 145 12.57 -5.14 -21.10
CA SER A 145 12.93 -4.70 -22.46
C SER A 145 11.75 -4.76 -23.42
N MET A 146 10.59 -5.30 -23.02
CA MET A 146 9.40 -5.34 -23.86
C MET A 146 8.75 -3.97 -23.96
N GLY A 147 8.59 -3.46 -25.17
CA GLY A 147 7.93 -2.18 -25.47
C GLY A 147 6.71 -2.37 -26.39
N LEU A 148 5.85 -3.36 -26.10
CA LEU A 148 4.72 -3.71 -26.97
C LEU A 148 3.69 -2.58 -27.04
N PRO A 149 3.22 -2.21 -28.26
CA PRO A 149 2.14 -1.24 -28.43
C PRO A 149 0.87 -1.65 -27.66
N ASN A 150 0.15 -0.68 -27.13
CA ASN A 150 -1.09 -0.86 -26.36
C ASN A 150 -0.91 -1.62 -25.01
N THR A 151 0.29 -1.61 -24.48
CA THR A 151 0.58 -2.08 -23.11
C THR A 151 1.14 -0.92 -22.28
N PRO A 152 1.15 -0.99 -20.93
CA PRO A 152 1.82 -0.01 -20.09
C PRO A 152 3.32 0.18 -20.41
N MET A 153 3.93 -0.78 -21.09
CA MET A 153 5.32 -0.73 -21.54
C MET A 153 5.52 0.03 -22.87
N ALA A 154 4.42 0.44 -23.54
CA ALA A 154 4.52 1.15 -24.82
C ALA A 154 5.24 2.49 -24.64
N GLY A 155 6.42 2.60 -25.26
CA GLY A 155 7.28 3.79 -25.14
C GLY A 155 8.03 3.91 -23.80
N ALA A 156 7.89 2.95 -22.88
CA ALA A 156 8.70 2.92 -21.67
C ALA A 156 10.16 2.59 -22.01
N THR A 157 11.08 3.33 -21.38
CA THR A 157 12.52 3.07 -21.48
C THR A 157 13.03 2.76 -20.09
N VAL A 158 12.83 1.52 -19.64
CA VAL A 158 13.36 1.06 -18.36
C VAL A 158 14.79 0.59 -18.56
N ARG A 159 15.75 1.26 -17.93
CA ARG A 159 17.14 0.83 -17.87
C ARG A 159 17.37 0.04 -16.60
N MET A 160 17.94 -1.16 -16.74
CA MET A 160 18.34 -1.98 -15.60
C MET A 160 19.86 -1.99 -15.49
N ILE A 161 20.35 -1.93 -14.25
CA ILE A 161 21.76 -2.09 -13.91
C ILE A 161 21.88 -3.22 -12.91
N SER A 162 22.59 -4.27 -13.27
CA SER A 162 22.94 -5.39 -12.40
C SER A 162 24.46 -5.41 -12.14
N GLY A 163 24.88 -6.00 -11.01
CA GLY A 163 26.30 -6.05 -10.67
C GLY A 163 26.56 -6.71 -9.31
N ASN A 164 27.82 -6.69 -8.90
CA ASN A 164 28.33 -7.26 -7.66
C ASN A 164 28.15 -6.32 -6.45
N PHE A 165 26.96 -5.78 -6.26
CA PHE A 165 26.64 -4.85 -5.16
C PHE A 165 26.70 -5.49 -3.77
N ILE A 166 26.69 -6.82 -3.67
CA ILE A 166 26.63 -7.58 -2.43
C ILE A 166 27.96 -8.30 -2.18
N THR A 167 28.59 -7.99 -1.06
CA THR A 167 29.67 -8.83 -0.53
C THR A 167 29.06 -9.81 0.46
N ALA A 168 29.34 -11.11 0.27
CA ALA A 168 28.84 -12.20 1.07
C ALA A 168 29.85 -12.69 2.12
N ARG A 169 29.34 -13.41 3.10
CA ARG A 169 30.11 -14.25 4.03
C ARG A 169 29.35 -15.57 4.25
N PRO A 170 30.02 -16.67 4.60
CA PRO A 170 29.33 -17.92 4.91
C PRO A 170 28.44 -17.80 6.16
N VAL A 171 27.31 -18.52 6.17
CA VAL A 171 26.54 -18.78 7.40
C VAL A 171 27.38 -19.58 8.38
N GLY A 172 28.13 -20.56 7.87
CA GLY A 172 28.96 -21.45 8.68
C GLY A 172 28.16 -22.57 9.33
N ILE A 173 28.57 -22.94 10.57
CA ILE A 173 27.89 -23.97 11.35
C ILE A 173 26.99 -23.30 12.38
N VAL A 174 25.70 -23.60 12.33
CA VAL A 174 24.69 -23.11 13.28
C VAL A 174 23.93 -24.30 13.84
N ASP A 175 23.81 -24.42 15.15
CA ASP A 175 23.13 -25.51 15.86
C ASP A 175 23.59 -26.91 15.42
N GLY A 176 24.89 -27.03 15.11
CA GLY A 176 25.51 -28.29 14.67
C GLY A 176 25.26 -28.62 13.19
N VAL A 177 24.59 -27.78 12.43
CA VAL A 177 24.37 -27.95 10.99
C VAL A 177 25.35 -27.09 10.21
N ASP A 178 26.13 -27.70 9.31
CA ASP A 178 27.02 -27.01 8.37
C ASP A 178 26.22 -26.57 7.13
N PHE A 179 26.09 -25.26 6.96
CA PHE A 179 25.39 -24.67 5.82
C PHE A 179 26.22 -24.58 4.54
N LYS A 180 27.48 -24.95 4.58
CA LYS A 180 28.43 -25.00 3.43
C LYS A 180 28.50 -23.67 2.67
N SER A 181 28.13 -23.65 1.38
CA SER A 181 28.15 -22.47 0.53
C SER A 181 26.89 -21.60 0.64
N THR A 182 26.07 -21.80 1.67
CA THR A 182 25.03 -20.84 2.03
C THR A 182 25.67 -19.63 2.69
N GLY A 183 25.34 -18.46 2.17
CA GLY A 183 25.87 -17.19 2.65
C GLY A 183 24.81 -16.29 3.28
N MET A 184 25.31 -15.21 3.86
CA MET A 184 24.53 -14.06 4.30
C MET A 184 25.23 -12.77 3.85
N VAL A 185 24.47 -11.69 3.79
CA VAL A 185 25.01 -10.37 3.40
C VAL A 185 26.03 -9.90 4.45
N ARG A 186 27.25 -9.57 4.02
CA ARG A 186 28.27 -8.93 4.83
C ARG A 186 28.27 -7.42 4.65
N LYS A 187 28.12 -6.94 3.40
CA LYS A 187 28.18 -5.53 3.04
C LYS A 187 27.36 -5.30 1.76
N VAL A 188 26.68 -4.16 1.71
CA VAL A 188 26.01 -3.63 0.53
C VAL A 188 26.80 -2.43 0.01
N ASP A 189 27.00 -2.34 -1.30
CA ASP A 189 27.60 -1.16 -1.94
C ASP A 189 26.55 -0.09 -2.20
N VAL A 190 26.17 0.60 -1.11
CA VAL A 190 25.16 1.66 -1.11
C VAL A 190 25.49 2.78 -2.09
N LEU A 191 26.79 3.12 -2.22
CA LEU A 191 27.22 4.22 -3.08
C LEU A 191 26.93 3.91 -4.57
N SER A 192 27.33 2.74 -5.01
CA SER A 192 27.10 2.31 -6.41
C SER A 192 25.63 2.14 -6.73
N ILE A 193 24.83 1.61 -5.78
CA ILE A 193 23.37 1.49 -5.93
C ILE A 193 22.74 2.88 -6.08
N ASN A 194 23.07 3.82 -5.19
CA ASN A 194 22.53 5.18 -5.27
C ASN A 194 22.92 5.90 -6.57
N HIS A 195 24.15 5.76 -7.05
CA HIS A 195 24.54 6.32 -8.34
C HIS A 195 23.72 5.76 -9.51
N ALA A 196 23.44 4.46 -9.51
CA ALA A 196 22.58 3.84 -10.52
C ALA A 196 21.13 4.37 -10.46
N LEU A 197 20.57 4.49 -9.25
CA LEU A 197 19.23 5.04 -9.02
C LEU A 197 19.15 6.53 -9.42
N ASP A 198 20.16 7.33 -9.11
CA ASP A 198 20.22 8.75 -9.48
C ASP A 198 20.37 8.95 -10.99
N PHE A 199 21.00 8.00 -11.67
CA PHE A 199 21.03 7.95 -13.14
C PHE A 199 19.66 7.63 -13.75
N GLY A 200 18.66 7.27 -12.93
CA GLY A 200 17.31 6.88 -13.37
C GLY A 200 17.19 5.41 -13.80
N ALA A 201 18.17 4.58 -13.44
CA ALA A 201 18.08 3.15 -13.68
C ALA A 201 17.37 2.43 -12.54
N MET A 202 16.74 1.30 -12.84
CA MET A 202 16.31 0.30 -11.87
C MET A 202 17.52 -0.58 -11.55
N VAL A 203 17.78 -0.82 -10.27
CA VAL A 203 18.89 -1.71 -9.86
C VAL A 203 18.35 -3.12 -9.69
N LEU A 204 18.99 -4.07 -10.33
CA LEU A 204 18.64 -5.49 -10.27
C LEU A 204 19.71 -6.26 -9.49
N ILE A 205 19.30 -6.92 -8.39
CA ILE A 205 20.22 -7.66 -7.52
C ILE A 205 19.82 -9.14 -7.46
N SER A 206 20.80 -10.00 -7.67
CA SER A 206 20.68 -11.44 -7.47
C SER A 206 20.99 -11.77 -6.00
N PRO A 207 20.29 -12.73 -5.36
CA PRO A 207 20.68 -13.30 -4.07
C PRO A 207 21.81 -14.30 -4.26
N PHE A 208 22.85 -13.89 -4.96
CA PHE A 208 24.10 -14.61 -5.18
C PHE A 208 25.25 -13.64 -4.98
N GLY A 209 26.15 -13.93 -4.06
CA GLY A 209 27.19 -12.99 -3.66
C GLY A 209 28.57 -13.66 -3.56
N PHE A 210 29.60 -12.81 -3.50
CA PHE A 210 30.99 -13.27 -3.41
C PHE A 210 31.64 -12.75 -2.14
N SER A 211 32.52 -13.58 -1.56
CA SER A 211 33.43 -13.13 -0.50
C SER A 211 34.53 -12.21 -1.09
N PRO A 212 35.28 -11.48 -0.25
CA PRO A 212 36.46 -10.73 -0.71
C PRO A 212 37.56 -11.61 -1.30
N THR A 213 37.51 -12.92 -1.06
CA THR A 213 38.44 -13.92 -1.62
C THR A 213 37.93 -14.53 -2.95
N GLY A 214 36.72 -14.12 -3.39
CA GLY A 214 36.13 -14.59 -4.65
C GLY A 214 35.30 -15.86 -4.53
N GLU A 215 35.07 -16.38 -3.32
CA GLU A 215 34.20 -17.54 -3.09
C GLU A 215 32.75 -17.15 -3.31
N ALA A 216 32.01 -18.01 -4.00
CA ALA A 216 30.60 -17.80 -4.31
C ALA A 216 29.68 -18.34 -3.19
N PHE A 217 28.62 -17.63 -2.91
CA PHE A 217 27.60 -18.00 -1.91
C PHE A 217 26.20 -17.80 -2.45
N ASN A 218 25.33 -18.79 -2.17
CA ASN A 218 23.90 -18.71 -2.35
C ASN A 218 23.28 -18.00 -1.13
N LEU A 219 22.60 -16.88 -1.36
CA LEU A 219 21.95 -16.06 -0.33
C LEU A 219 20.44 -16.26 -0.37
N SER A 220 19.74 -15.88 0.71
CA SER A 220 18.29 -15.72 0.67
C SER A 220 17.93 -14.39 0.03
N MET A 221 16.93 -14.39 -0.86
CA MET A 221 16.37 -13.15 -1.46
C MET A 221 15.87 -12.21 -0.37
N GLU A 222 15.24 -12.77 0.66
CA GLU A 222 14.67 -12.03 1.76
C GLU A 222 15.75 -11.36 2.62
N ASP A 223 16.85 -12.07 2.91
CA ASP A 223 18.01 -11.47 3.63
C ASP A 223 18.64 -10.34 2.81
N VAL A 224 18.85 -10.56 1.50
CA VAL A 224 19.41 -9.54 0.61
C VAL A 224 18.49 -8.33 0.55
N ALA A 225 17.18 -8.51 0.35
CA ALA A 225 16.21 -7.42 0.27
C ALA A 225 16.15 -6.62 1.58
N THR A 226 16.11 -7.30 2.72
CA THR A 226 16.11 -6.68 4.05
C THR A 226 17.39 -5.87 4.29
N ARG A 227 18.54 -6.44 3.98
CA ARG A 227 19.83 -5.75 4.17
C ARG A 227 20.00 -4.56 3.23
N VAL A 228 19.61 -4.71 1.97
CA VAL A 228 19.65 -3.63 0.97
C VAL A 228 18.71 -2.49 1.40
N ALA A 229 17.48 -2.81 1.81
CA ALA A 229 16.52 -1.81 2.27
C ALA A 229 17.04 -1.06 3.51
N SER A 230 17.59 -1.79 4.48
CA SER A 230 18.13 -1.21 5.72
C SER A 230 19.34 -0.31 5.47
N GLU A 231 20.30 -0.75 4.65
CA GLU A 231 21.53 0.00 4.38
C GLU A 231 21.27 1.25 3.49
N LEU A 232 20.28 1.16 2.58
CA LEU A 232 19.83 2.29 1.76
C LEU A 232 18.92 3.25 2.53
N GLN A 233 18.44 2.89 3.72
CA GLN A 233 17.35 3.58 4.43
C GLN A 233 16.16 3.79 3.48
N ALA A 234 15.73 2.70 2.86
CA ALA A 234 14.66 2.73 1.88
C ALA A 234 13.32 3.10 2.54
N ASP A 235 12.49 3.83 1.80
CA ASP A 235 11.17 4.22 2.30
C ASP A 235 10.21 3.01 2.40
N LYS A 236 10.35 2.05 1.49
CA LYS A 236 9.54 0.82 1.53
C LYS A 236 10.38 -0.42 1.20
N LEU A 237 10.12 -1.51 1.93
CA LEU A 237 10.49 -2.87 1.57
C LEU A 237 9.22 -3.64 1.23
N ILE A 238 9.15 -4.25 0.05
CA ILE A 238 7.96 -4.95 -0.42
C ILE A 238 8.34 -6.36 -0.84
N PHE A 239 7.73 -7.37 -0.22
CA PHE A 239 7.83 -8.76 -0.65
C PHE A 239 6.62 -9.16 -1.47
N LEU A 240 6.83 -9.58 -2.72
CA LEU A 240 5.81 -10.20 -3.56
C LEU A 240 5.88 -11.72 -3.40
N THR A 241 4.90 -12.30 -2.72
CA THR A 241 4.91 -13.68 -2.25
C THR A 241 3.63 -14.43 -2.65
N GLU A 242 3.59 -15.75 -2.41
CA GLU A 242 2.34 -16.51 -2.47
C GLU A 242 1.42 -16.25 -1.27
N VAL A 243 1.96 -15.71 -0.19
CA VAL A 243 1.21 -15.44 1.05
C VAL A 243 0.33 -14.20 0.85
N PRO A 244 -0.98 -14.28 1.12
CA PRO A 244 -1.89 -13.15 0.88
C PRO A 244 -1.69 -11.95 1.84
N GLY A 245 -0.94 -12.14 2.92
CA GLY A 245 -0.75 -11.22 4.03
C GLY A 245 -0.96 -11.94 5.36
N ILE A 246 -0.94 -11.21 6.45
CA ILE A 246 -1.13 -11.73 7.80
C ILE A 246 -2.60 -11.54 8.18
N ARG A 247 -3.27 -12.61 8.60
CA ARG A 247 -4.65 -12.54 9.07
C ARG A 247 -4.70 -12.04 10.51
N GLN A 248 -5.83 -11.48 10.91
CA GLN A 248 -6.06 -11.01 12.30
C GLN A 248 -5.83 -12.13 13.33
N ASP A 249 -6.22 -13.37 13.01
CA ASP A 249 -5.82 -14.57 13.74
C ASP A 249 -5.06 -15.53 12.81
N PRO A 250 -3.71 -15.46 12.77
CA PRO A 250 -2.90 -16.30 11.88
C PRO A 250 -2.95 -17.79 12.20
N LEU A 251 -3.43 -18.17 13.37
CA LEU A 251 -3.56 -19.57 13.79
C LEU A 251 -4.95 -20.17 13.46
N ALA A 252 -5.92 -19.32 13.14
CA ALA A 252 -7.24 -19.75 12.71
C ALA A 252 -7.27 -20.12 11.22
N PRO A 253 -8.20 -20.99 10.80
CA PRO A 253 -8.41 -21.31 9.39
C PRO A 253 -8.73 -20.06 8.56
N GLU A 254 -8.42 -20.12 7.27
CA GLU A 254 -8.84 -19.09 6.33
C GLU A 254 -10.36 -19.04 6.21
N SER A 255 -10.94 -17.87 6.50
CA SER A 255 -12.38 -17.63 6.37
C SER A 255 -12.63 -16.14 6.14
N GLU A 256 -13.84 -15.80 5.69
CA GLU A 256 -14.27 -14.39 5.56
C GLU A 256 -14.34 -13.67 6.92
N ASP A 257 -14.55 -14.44 8.01
CA ASP A 257 -14.57 -13.90 9.37
C ASP A 257 -13.17 -13.63 9.94
N ASN A 258 -12.10 -14.02 9.23
CA ASN A 258 -10.70 -13.80 9.60
C ASN A 258 -9.97 -13.04 8.47
N PRO A 259 -10.23 -11.74 8.30
CA PRO A 259 -9.65 -10.92 7.24
C PRO A 259 -8.14 -10.72 7.43
N ILE A 260 -7.49 -10.24 6.39
CA ILE A 260 -6.09 -9.81 6.44
C ILE A 260 -6.00 -8.55 7.29
N ASP A 261 -5.00 -8.49 8.16
CA ASP A 261 -4.62 -7.29 8.89
C ASP A 261 -3.76 -6.42 7.95
N THR A 262 -4.32 -5.33 7.48
CA THR A 262 -3.66 -4.47 6.48
C THR A 262 -2.58 -3.58 7.08
N GLU A 263 -2.67 -3.28 8.39
CA GLU A 263 -1.70 -2.46 9.10
C GLU A 263 -1.31 -3.11 10.42
N LEU A 264 -0.07 -3.53 10.54
CA LEU A 264 0.48 -4.19 11.72
C LEU A 264 1.57 -3.32 12.35
N PRO A 265 1.30 -2.65 13.50
CA PRO A 265 2.33 -1.91 14.22
C PRO A 265 3.50 -2.80 14.60
N LEU A 266 4.74 -2.28 14.52
CA LEU A 266 5.97 -3.04 14.78
C LEU A 266 5.94 -3.82 16.11
N ALA A 267 5.44 -3.21 17.18
CA ALA A 267 5.32 -3.88 18.48
C ALA A 267 4.34 -5.07 18.45
N ALA A 268 3.25 -4.96 17.68
CA ALA A 268 2.30 -6.06 17.47
C ALA A 268 2.91 -7.16 16.59
N ALA A 269 3.63 -6.77 15.52
CA ALA A 269 4.37 -7.69 14.65
C ALA A 269 5.41 -8.50 15.41
N GLU A 270 6.16 -7.86 16.32
CA GLU A 270 7.11 -8.53 17.20
C GLU A 270 6.47 -9.52 18.17
N LYS A 271 5.33 -9.13 18.73
CA LYS A 271 4.56 -10.03 19.62
C LYS A 271 4.07 -11.23 18.84
N LEU A 272 3.46 -11.00 17.68
CA LEU A 272 2.97 -12.06 16.81
C LEU A 272 4.09 -13.02 16.38
N LEU A 273 5.27 -12.49 16.01
CA LEU A 273 6.42 -13.29 15.61
C LEU A 273 6.89 -14.25 16.74
N ARG A 274 6.69 -13.88 18.00
CA ARG A 274 6.99 -14.75 19.16
C ARG A 274 5.92 -15.83 19.40
N GLU A 275 4.68 -15.57 18.97
CA GLU A 275 3.53 -16.47 19.15
C GLU A 275 3.38 -17.45 17.99
N LEU A 276 3.88 -17.11 16.79
CA LEU A 276 3.87 -17.99 15.63
C LEU A 276 4.80 -19.20 15.84
N PRO A 277 4.43 -20.37 15.27
CA PRO A 277 5.33 -21.51 15.25
C PRO A 277 6.62 -21.16 14.48
N PRO A 278 7.75 -21.81 14.82
CA PRO A 278 8.99 -21.60 14.08
C PRO A 278 8.79 -21.82 12.58
N ALA A 279 9.31 -20.92 11.75
CA ALA A 279 9.27 -21.06 10.31
C ALA A 279 10.23 -22.17 9.87
N TYR A 280 9.68 -23.27 9.38
CA TYR A 280 10.45 -24.41 8.87
C TYR A 280 10.65 -24.33 7.36
N GLN A 281 9.71 -23.70 6.66
CA GLN A 281 9.77 -23.47 5.23
C GLN A 281 10.02 -21.99 4.94
N PRO A 282 10.76 -21.68 3.88
CA PRO A 282 10.99 -20.29 3.50
C PRO A 282 9.74 -19.58 2.97
N THR A 283 8.64 -20.33 2.75
CA THR A 283 7.32 -19.81 2.37
C THR A 283 6.40 -19.55 3.56
N ASP A 284 6.82 -19.90 4.78
CA ASP A 284 6.02 -19.68 5.98
C ASP A 284 5.89 -18.18 6.25
N ILE A 285 4.69 -17.75 6.67
CA ILE A 285 4.39 -16.33 6.97
C ILE A 285 5.35 -15.73 7.99
N GLY A 286 5.74 -16.51 9.01
CA GLY A 286 6.69 -16.09 10.03
C GLY A 286 8.07 -15.73 9.47
N PHE A 287 8.46 -16.31 8.33
CA PHE A 287 9.71 -16.00 7.65
C PHE A 287 9.69 -14.58 7.07
N TYR A 288 8.65 -14.22 6.31
CA TYR A 288 8.51 -12.87 5.77
C TYR A 288 8.28 -11.83 6.87
N LEU A 289 7.44 -12.15 7.88
CA LEU A 289 7.18 -11.25 9.00
C LEU A 289 8.48 -10.90 9.76
N LYS A 290 9.35 -11.89 9.97
CA LYS A 290 10.67 -11.66 10.59
C LYS A 290 11.48 -10.63 9.81
N HIS A 291 11.57 -10.76 8.51
CA HIS A 291 12.32 -9.84 7.65
C HIS A 291 11.70 -8.44 7.62
N CYS A 292 10.36 -8.33 7.62
CA CYS A 292 9.67 -7.04 7.74
C CYS A 292 9.99 -6.34 9.08
N VAL A 293 9.92 -7.09 10.19
CA VAL A 293 10.26 -6.57 11.53
C VAL A 293 11.73 -6.13 11.60
N GLU A 294 12.66 -6.92 11.06
CA GLU A 294 14.08 -6.58 11.03
C GLU A 294 14.35 -5.32 10.21
N ALA A 295 13.70 -5.15 9.07
CA ALA A 295 13.84 -3.97 8.23
C ALA A 295 13.30 -2.69 8.91
N CYS A 296 12.10 -2.74 9.51
CA CYS A 296 11.53 -1.61 10.22
C CYS A 296 12.39 -1.21 11.43
N LYS A 297 12.91 -2.18 12.20
CA LYS A 297 13.88 -1.91 13.28
C LYS A 297 15.17 -1.23 12.81
N ALA A 298 15.56 -1.50 11.57
CA ALA A 298 16.75 -0.91 10.97
C ALA A 298 16.50 0.45 10.31
N GLY A 299 15.27 0.99 10.40
CA GLY A 299 14.93 2.33 9.93
C GLY A 299 14.19 2.39 8.58
N VAL A 300 13.76 1.25 8.01
CA VAL A 300 12.84 1.24 6.88
C VAL A 300 11.46 1.69 7.38
N GLU A 301 10.87 2.73 6.75
CA GLU A 301 9.60 3.28 7.21
C GLU A 301 8.48 2.24 7.22
N ARG A 302 8.38 1.45 6.15
CA ARG A 302 7.29 0.47 5.94
C ARG A 302 7.78 -0.78 5.25
N SER A 303 7.32 -1.92 5.71
CA SER A 303 7.62 -3.20 5.08
C SER A 303 6.32 -3.94 4.77
N HIS A 304 6.18 -4.47 3.55
CA HIS A 304 4.93 -5.00 3.05
C HIS A 304 5.08 -6.47 2.63
N ILE A 305 4.03 -7.26 2.87
CA ILE A 305 3.88 -8.63 2.38
C ILE A 305 2.66 -8.64 1.46
N LEU A 306 2.88 -8.85 0.15
CA LEU A 306 1.85 -8.77 -0.88
C LEU A 306 1.70 -10.06 -1.66
N PRO A 307 0.46 -10.45 -2.01
CA PRO A 307 0.23 -11.60 -2.86
C PRO A 307 0.54 -11.29 -4.33
N PHE A 308 1.41 -12.06 -4.97
CA PHE A 308 1.60 -11.97 -6.42
C PHE A 308 0.43 -12.58 -7.22
N SER A 309 -0.50 -13.28 -6.56
CA SER A 309 -1.68 -13.87 -7.19
C SER A 309 -2.68 -12.81 -7.66
N VAL A 310 -2.73 -11.66 -7.01
CA VAL A 310 -3.59 -10.53 -7.37
C VAL A 310 -2.91 -9.67 -8.42
N ASP A 311 -3.59 -9.46 -9.54
CA ASP A 311 -3.11 -8.58 -10.60
C ASP A 311 -3.14 -7.12 -10.15
N GLY A 312 -2.06 -6.37 -10.39
CA GLY A 312 -1.93 -4.99 -9.93
C GLY A 312 -1.70 -4.84 -8.43
N ALA A 313 -1.31 -5.90 -7.71
CA ALA A 313 -1.07 -5.88 -6.27
C ALA A 313 -0.19 -4.73 -5.80
N LEU A 314 0.91 -4.47 -6.52
CA LEU A 314 1.82 -3.35 -6.23
C LEU A 314 1.14 -1.99 -6.37
N LEU A 315 0.35 -1.80 -7.41
CA LEU A 315 -0.35 -0.53 -7.65
C LEU A 315 -1.43 -0.29 -6.61
N LEU A 316 -2.18 -1.34 -6.24
CA LEU A 316 -3.20 -1.25 -5.21
C LEU A 316 -2.60 -0.92 -3.84
N GLU A 317 -1.48 -1.55 -3.47
CA GLU A 317 -0.83 -1.28 -2.19
C GLU A 317 -0.20 0.11 -2.11
N VAL A 318 0.38 0.59 -3.20
CA VAL A 318 1.14 1.85 -3.20
C VAL A 318 0.24 3.07 -3.40
N TYR A 319 -0.89 2.92 -4.12
CA TYR A 319 -1.71 4.05 -4.56
C TYR A 319 -3.16 4.01 -4.09
N VAL A 320 -3.54 3.06 -3.23
CA VAL A 320 -4.88 2.97 -2.63
C VAL A 320 -4.73 2.93 -1.11
N HIS A 321 -5.68 3.55 -0.41
CA HIS A 321 -5.65 3.67 1.05
C HIS A 321 -5.67 2.32 1.79
N ASP A 322 -6.56 1.42 1.36
CA ASP A 322 -6.81 0.19 2.12
C ASP A 322 -5.75 -0.89 1.89
N GLY A 323 -4.92 -0.75 0.84
CA GLY A 323 -3.95 -1.77 0.47
C GLY A 323 -4.60 -3.13 0.15
N ILE A 324 -3.78 -4.15 -0.04
CA ILE A 324 -4.28 -5.53 -0.27
C ILE A 324 -3.52 -6.59 0.53
N GLY A 325 -2.37 -6.22 1.08
CA GLY A 325 -1.50 -7.09 1.85
C GLY A 325 -1.43 -6.69 3.30
N THR A 326 -0.33 -7.03 3.94
CA THR A 326 -0.02 -6.57 5.30
C THR A 326 1.19 -5.66 5.27
N MET A 327 1.04 -4.49 5.86
CA MET A 327 2.11 -3.53 6.06
C MET A 327 2.55 -3.54 7.53
N VAL A 328 3.85 -3.70 7.76
CA VAL A 328 4.48 -3.52 9.07
C VAL A 328 5.06 -2.11 9.13
N VAL A 329 4.78 -1.38 10.19
CA VAL A 329 5.16 0.03 10.35
C VAL A 329 5.53 0.32 11.81
N ASP A 330 6.52 1.19 12.05
CA ASP A 330 6.99 1.50 13.42
C ASP A 330 6.03 2.42 14.16
N GLU A 331 5.38 3.35 13.46
CA GLU A 331 4.41 4.29 14.01
C GLU A 331 3.02 4.06 13.42
N LYS A 332 1.98 4.47 14.16
CA LYS A 332 0.64 4.50 13.59
C LYS A 332 0.59 5.51 12.47
N LEU A 333 0.21 5.07 11.28
CA LEU A 333 0.16 5.89 10.07
C LEU A 333 -0.88 7.00 10.13
N GLU A 334 -1.94 6.80 10.91
CA GLU A 334 -2.99 7.80 11.06
C GLU A 334 -2.61 8.80 12.15
N GLU A 335 -2.23 9.99 11.75
CA GLU A 335 -1.99 11.08 12.66
C GLU A 335 -3.30 11.84 12.94
N LEU A 336 -3.86 11.60 14.13
CA LEU A 336 -4.99 12.37 14.66
C LEU A 336 -4.45 13.61 15.37
N ARG A 337 -4.47 14.75 14.70
CA ARG A 337 -3.86 16.00 15.17
C ARG A 337 -4.74 17.24 14.91
N GLU A 338 -4.33 18.36 15.47
CA GLU A 338 -4.85 19.66 15.08
C GLU A 338 -4.34 20.03 13.69
N ALA A 339 -5.20 20.69 12.90
CA ALA A 339 -4.87 21.09 11.54
C ALA A 339 -3.92 22.29 11.54
N THR A 340 -3.11 22.36 10.49
CA THR A 340 -2.18 23.47 10.20
C THR A 340 -2.57 24.18 8.90
N ALA A 341 -1.91 25.28 8.59
CA ALA A 341 -2.17 26.03 7.35
C ALA A 341 -2.00 25.18 6.07
N ASP A 342 -1.12 24.18 6.12
CA ASP A 342 -0.87 23.28 4.98
C ASP A 342 -2.06 22.35 4.68
N ASP A 343 -2.90 22.09 5.69
CA ASP A 343 -4.06 21.19 5.57
C ASP A 343 -5.29 21.83 4.89
N VAL A 344 -5.28 23.15 4.72
CA VAL A 344 -6.45 23.89 4.14
C VAL A 344 -6.88 23.30 2.79
N GLY A 345 -5.91 22.95 1.94
CA GLY A 345 -6.20 22.34 0.63
C GLY A 345 -6.86 20.99 0.75
N GLY A 346 -6.33 20.12 1.62
CA GLY A 346 -6.85 18.78 1.88
C GLY A 346 -8.24 18.81 2.51
N ILE A 347 -8.48 19.71 3.48
CA ILE A 347 -9.79 19.89 4.10
C ILE A 347 -10.82 20.33 3.06
N LEU A 348 -10.50 21.32 2.21
CA LEU A 348 -11.39 21.76 1.13
C LEU A 348 -11.75 20.61 0.19
N GLN A 349 -10.76 19.86 -0.25
CA GLN A 349 -10.97 18.71 -1.13
C GLN A 349 -11.86 17.64 -0.49
N LEU A 350 -11.67 17.37 0.81
CA LEU A 350 -12.45 16.39 1.55
C LEU A 350 -13.92 16.81 1.72
N ILE A 351 -14.21 18.09 2.02
CA ILE A 351 -15.57 18.56 2.32
C ILE A 351 -16.37 18.90 1.07
N GLU A 352 -15.73 19.26 -0.06
CA GLU A 352 -16.40 19.73 -1.29
C GLU A 352 -17.50 18.80 -1.80
N PRO A 353 -17.32 17.45 -1.90
CA PRO A 353 -18.40 16.56 -2.34
C PRO A 353 -19.64 16.64 -1.44
N PHE A 354 -19.44 16.70 -0.12
CA PHE A 354 -20.52 16.76 0.87
C PHE A 354 -21.23 18.12 0.90
N GLU A 355 -20.53 19.19 0.52
CA GLU A 355 -21.13 20.51 0.31
C GLU A 355 -22.01 20.54 -0.95
N GLN A 356 -21.53 19.92 -2.03
CA GLN A 356 -22.29 19.80 -3.30
C GLN A 356 -23.57 18.98 -3.11
N GLU A 357 -23.52 17.94 -2.30
CA GLU A 357 -24.69 17.13 -1.93
C GLU A 357 -25.62 17.80 -0.92
N GLY A 358 -25.26 18.98 -0.40
CA GLY A 358 -26.00 19.69 0.63
C GLY A 358 -25.94 19.05 2.02
N ALA A 359 -25.07 18.06 2.25
CA ALA A 359 -24.85 17.46 3.57
C ALA A 359 -24.13 18.43 4.51
N LEU A 360 -23.15 19.18 4.00
CA LEU A 360 -22.45 20.24 4.70
C LEU A 360 -22.88 21.64 4.25
N VAL A 361 -22.61 22.63 5.09
CA VAL A 361 -22.73 24.04 4.73
C VAL A 361 -21.46 24.45 4.01
N LYS A 362 -21.60 25.10 2.87
CA LYS A 362 -20.47 25.57 2.06
C LYS A 362 -19.58 26.52 2.85
N ARG A 363 -18.27 26.27 2.79
CA ARG A 363 -17.22 27.11 3.39
C ARG A 363 -16.25 27.60 2.34
N SER A 364 -15.90 28.87 2.43
CA SER A 364 -14.85 29.43 1.61
C SER A 364 -13.46 29.04 2.17
N ARG A 365 -12.46 29.09 1.29
CA ARG A 365 -11.06 28.90 1.69
C ARG A 365 -10.66 29.83 2.84
N THR A 366 -11.03 31.10 2.76
CA THR A 366 -10.72 32.12 3.78
C THR A 366 -11.35 31.80 5.14
N GLU A 367 -12.54 31.19 5.18
CA GLU A 367 -13.16 30.77 6.44
C GLU A 367 -12.40 29.59 7.05
N ILE A 368 -11.94 28.63 6.24
CA ILE A 368 -11.15 27.50 6.75
C ILE A 368 -9.78 27.99 7.23
N GLU A 369 -9.10 28.85 6.47
CA GLU A 369 -7.82 29.44 6.86
C GLU A 369 -7.91 30.22 8.19
N ARG A 370 -8.98 30.97 8.39
CA ARG A 370 -9.23 31.71 9.63
C ARG A 370 -9.44 30.80 10.83
N ASP A 371 -10.18 29.70 10.62
CA ASP A 371 -10.61 28.81 11.70
C ASP A 371 -9.72 27.55 11.78
N ILE A 372 -8.58 27.50 11.10
CA ILE A 372 -7.75 26.30 10.91
C ILE A 372 -7.30 25.65 12.20
N GLU A 373 -6.89 26.43 13.21
CA GLU A 373 -6.47 25.96 14.52
C GLU A 373 -7.57 25.25 15.31
N HIS A 374 -8.82 25.45 14.90
CA HIS A 374 -9.97 24.81 15.49
C HIS A 374 -10.35 23.49 14.80
N PHE A 375 -9.75 23.21 13.63
CA PHE A 375 -9.94 21.93 12.97
C PHE A 375 -9.10 20.82 13.63
N THR A 376 -9.66 19.65 13.66
CA THR A 376 -8.97 18.37 13.96
C THR A 376 -9.03 17.53 12.71
N VAL A 377 -7.91 16.92 12.33
CA VAL A 377 -7.79 16.08 11.13
C VAL A 377 -7.28 14.71 11.48
N ILE A 378 -7.62 13.72 10.65
CA ILE A 378 -6.88 12.47 10.51
C ILE A 378 -6.18 12.56 9.17
N GLU A 379 -4.87 12.51 9.22
CA GLU A 379 -4.00 12.58 8.07
C GLU A 379 -3.23 11.28 7.91
N HIS A 380 -2.98 10.89 6.68
CA HIS A 380 -2.14 9.78 6.31
C HIS A 380 -1.41 10.14 5.01
N ASP A 381 -0.08 10.12 5.03
CA ASP A 381 0.77 10.42 3.88
C ASP A 381 0.45 11.76 3.17
N GLY A 382 0.16 12.80 3.94
CA GLY A 382 -0.21 14.11 3.39
C GLY A 382 -1.64 14.19 2.87
N VAL A 383 -2.45 13.15 3.06
CA VAL A 383 -3.86 13.11 2.65
C VAL A 383 -4.76 13.22 3.87
N ILE A 384 -5.72 14.13 3.85
CA ILE A 384 -6.73 14.28 4.91
C ILE A 384 -7.89 13.33 4.66
N PHE A 385 -8.07 12.33 5.53
CA PHE A 385 -9.15 11.35 5.46
C PHE A 385 -10.36 11.69 6.30
N ALA A 386 -10.17 12.46 7.35
CA ALA A 386 -11.28 12.93 8.15
C ALA A 386 -10.97 14.31 8.76
N CYS A 387 -12.01 15.10 8.98
CA CYS A 387 -11.87 16.39 9.67
C CYS A 387 -13.13 16.72 10.50
N ALA A 388 -12.94 17.58 11.52
CA ALA A 388 -14.05 18.26 12.21
C ALA A 388 -13.55 19.61 12.75
N LEU A 389 -14.47 20.56 12.81
CA LEU A 389 -14.27 21.91 13.35
C LEU A 389 -14.90 22.00 14.74
N LEU A 390 -14.17 22.48 15.73
CA LEU A 390 -14.66 22.80 17.07
C LEU A 390 -14.81 24.33 17.22
N THR A 391 -16.02 24.84 17.31
CA THR A 391 -16.29 26.26 17.54
C THR A 391 -16.77 26.47 18.99
N PRO A 392 -15.94 27.06 19.88
CA PRO A 392 -16.31 27.24 21.28
C PRO A 392 -17.28 28.42 21.48
N TYR A 393 -18.21 28.27 22.43
CA TYR A 393 -19.10 29.31 22.97
C TYR A 393 -18.89 29.37 24.49
N PRO A 394 -17.84 30.03 24.98
CA PRO A 394 -17.46 30.01 26.39
C PRO A 394 -18.54 30.52 27.33
N GLU A 395 -19.27 31.57 26.94
CA GLU A 395 -20.37 32.16 27.74
C GLU A 395 -21.50 31.18 28.00
N ALA A 396 -21.78 30.27 27.05
CA ALA A 396 -22.76 29.22 27.19
C ALA A 396 -22.15 27.89 27.66
N GLN A 397 -20.86 27.83 27.98
CA GLN A 397 -20.09 26.67 28.40
C GLN A 397 -20.27 25.47 27.45
N THR A 398 -20.40 25.72 26.15
CA THR A 398 -20.61 24.70 25.08
C THR A 398 -19.77 24.97 23.86
N ALA A 399 -19.66 23.99 22.96
CA ALA A 399 -19.06 24.17 21.63
C ALA A 399 -19.89 23.50 20.55
N GLU A 400 -19.83 24.05 19.33
CA GLU A 400 -20.32 23.39 18.13
C GLU A 400 -19.24 22.49 17.54
N MET A 401 -19.54 21.22 17.31
CA MET A 401 -18.78 20.40 16.40
C MET A 401 -19.43 20.47 15.02
N ALA A 402 -18.75 21.07 14.08
CA ALA A 402 -19.19 21.25 12.70
C ALA A 402 -18.26 20.56 11.72
N ALA A 403 -18.65 20.46 10.45
CA ALA A 403 -17.86 19.91 9.35
C ALA A 403 -17.28 18.51 9.63
N LEU A 404 -17.91 17.69 10.48
CA LEU A 404 -17.48 16.31 10.65
C LEU A 404 -17.65 15.57 9.33
N THR A 405 -16.53 15.19 8.75
CA THR A 405 -16.46 14.53 7.45
C THR A 405 -15.44 13.41 7.54
N VAL A 406 -15.80 12.27 6.97
CA VAL A 406 -14.91 11.10 6.79
C VAL A 406 -14.93 10.75 5.31
N SER A 407 -13.77 10.57 4.71
CA SER A 407 -13.63 10.13 3.33
C SER A 407 -14.48 8.88 3.07
N PRO A 408 -15.18 8.79 1.94
CA PRO A 408 -15.92 7.57 1.59
C PRO A 408 -15.07 6.30 1.65
N GLN A 409 -13.78 6.40 1.41
CA GLN A 409 -12.81 5.30 1.46
C GLN A 409 -12.53 4.82 2.88
N SER A 410 -12.65 5.71 3.89
CA SER A 410 -12.41 5.39 5.32
C SER A 410 -13.71 5.30 6.14
N GLN A 411 -14.88 5.28 5.48
CA GLN A 411 -16.14 5.09 6.20
C GLN A 411 -16.26 3.65 6.68
N GLY A 412 -16.49 3.50 8.00
CA GLY A 412 -16.58 2.18 8.64
C GLY A 412 -15.33 1.78 9.44
N THR A 413 -14.19 2.43 9.25
CA THR A 413 -12.92 2.16 9.96
C THR A 413 -12.87 2.71 11.39
N GLY A 414 -13.85 3.53 11.78
CA GLY A 414 -13.90 4.13 13.12
C GLY A 414 -13.38 5.57 13.22
N ASP A 415 -12.89 6.17 12.13
CA ASP A 415 -12.27 7.51 12.13
C ASP A 415 -13.21 8.62 12.61
N GLY A 416 -14.49 8.55 12.25
CA GLY A 416 -15.48 9.47 12.78
C GLY A 416 -15.59 9.43 14.31
N GLU A 417 -15.38 8.27 14.93
CA GLU A 417 -15.37 8.11 16.38
C GLU A 417 -14.07 8.60 17.02
N LYS A 418 -12.93 8.36 16.36
CA LYS A 418 -11.63 8.89 16.79
C LYS A 418 -11.67 10.42 16.84
N ILE A 419 -12.14 11.06 15.77
CA ILE A 419 -12.31 12.53 15.71
C ILE A 419 -13.28 13.02 16.79
N LEU A 420 -14.43 12.40 16.95
CA LEU A 420 -15.41 12.80 17.97
C LEU A 420 -14.79 12.76 19.38
N LYS A 421 -14.08 11.68 19.72
CA LYS A 421 -13.38 11.57 21.01
C LYS A 421 -12.33 12.68 21.20
N ARG A 422 -11.59 13.01 20.14
CA ARG A 422 -10.60 14.10 20.19
C ARG A 422 -11.26 15.46 20.38
N ILE A 423 -12.34 15.74 19.68
CA ILE A 423 -13.14 16.97 19.83
C ILE A 423 -13.70 17.08 21.26
N GLU A 424 -14.21 15.99 21.84
CA GLU A 424 -14.66 15.97 23.24
C GLU A 424 -13.52 16.28 24.22
N GLN A 425 -12.35 15.71 24.00
CA GLN A 425 -11.16 16.00 24.83
C GLN A 425 -10.75 17.47 24.74
N ARG A 426 -10.72 18.04 23.51
CA ARG A 426 -10.40 19.47 23.32
C ARG A 426 -11.43 20.38 23.97
N ALA A 427 -12.71 20.05 23.89
CA ALA A 427 -13.78 20.81 24.55
C ALA A 427 -13.66 20.76 26.06
N ARG A 428 -13.38 19.58 26.68
CA ARG A 428 -13.12 19.42 28.11
C ARG A 428 -11.90 20.22 28.55
N ALA A 429 -10.82 20.19 27.78
CA ALA A 429 -9.58 20.95 28.07
C ALA A 429 -9.83 22.46 28.12
N GLN A 430 -10.82 22.97 27.35
CA GLN A 430 -11.26 24.36 27.37
C GLN A 430 -12.30 24.66 28.48
N GLY A 431 -12.62 23.71 29.36
CA GLY A 431 -13.57 23.89 30.43
C GLY A 431 -15.05 23.90 30.03
N LEU A 432 -15.35 23.43 28.82
CA LEU A 432 -16.72 23.38 28.30
C LEU A 432 -17.46 22.15 28.87
N LYS A 433 -18.76 22.28 29.08
CA LYS A 433 -19.60 21.24 29.72
C LYS A 433 -20.39 20.41 28.72
N SER A 434 -20.52 20.88 27.49
CA SER A 434 -21.29 20.19 26.47
C SER A 434 -20.74 20.50 25.07
N ILE A 435 -21.06 19.63 24.12
CA ILE A 435 -20.89 19.87 22.69
C ILE A 435 -22.23 19.67 22.01
N PHE A 436 -22.45 20.40 20.91
CA PHE A 436 -23.62 20.22 20.08
C PHE A 436 -23.24 20.11 18.60
N VAL A 437 -24.12 19.52 17.83
CA VAL A 437 -24.01 19.36 16.38
C VAL A 437 -25.31 19.77 15.70
N LEU A 438 -25.19 20.24 14.48
CA LEU A 438 -26.32 20.52 13.59
C LEU A 438 -26.24 19.56 12.40
N THR A 439 -27.18 18.64 12.30
CA THR A 439 -27.20 17.62 11.27
C THR A 439 -28.52 17.51 10.54
N THR A 440 -28.47 17.18 9.25
CA THR A 440 -29.65 16.86 8.43
C THR A 440 -29.77 15.36 8.13
N ARG A 441 -28.65 14.59 8.22
CA ARG A 441 -28.61 13.18 7.79
C ARG A 441 -28.09 12.22 8.84
N ALA A 442 -27.17 12.64 9.73
CA ALA A 442 -26.42 11.75 10.62
C ALA A 442 -27.01 11.61 12.04
N MET A 443 -28.29 11.93 12.28
CA MET A 443 -28.93 11.94 13.60
C MET A 443 -28.69 10.63 14.38
N HIS A 444 -28.96 9.48 13.75
CA HIS A 444 -28.82 8.18 14.41
C HIS A 444 -27.39 7.85 14.81
N TRP A 445 -26.42 8.29 14.01
CA TRP A 445 -25.00 8.09 14.30
C TRP A 445 -24.60 8.83 15.60
N PHE A 446 -25.07 10.05 15.78
CA PHE A 446 -24.83 10.85 16.98
C PHE A 446 -25.60 10.33 18.21
N ILE A 447 -26.86 9.90 18.04
CA ILE A 447 -27.65 9.34 19.14
C ILE A 447 -26.97 8.09 19.73
N LYS A 448 -26.45 7.19 18.88
CA LYS A 448 -25.68 6.01 19.32
C LYS A 448 -24.43 6.38 20.13
N ARG A 449 -23.95 7.62 20.05
CA ARG A 449 -22.77 8.13 20.76
C ARG A 449 -23.09 9.06 21.90
N GLY A 450 -24.35 9.02 22.37
CA GLY A 450 -24.81 9.70 23.58
C GLY A 450 -25.31 11.12 23.39
N PHE A 451 -25.52 11.55 22.13
CA PHE A 451 -26.19 12.82 21.85
C PHE A 451 -27.70 12.70 22.00
N GLN A 452 -28.34 13.77 22.50
CA GLN A 452 -29.78 13.90 22.64
C GLN A 452 -30.31 15.01 21.74
N VAL A 453 -31.47 14.78 21.15
CA VAL A 453 -32.13 15.80 20.31
C VAL A 453 -32.66 16.91 21.22
N MET A 454 -32.39 18.14 20.87
CA MET A 454 -32.82 19.35 21.56
C MET A 454 -33.55 20.29 20.61
N ASP A 455 -34.37 21.18 21.17
CA ASP A 455 -34.99 22.24 20.40
C ASP A 455 -33.93 23.27 19.96
N PRO A 456 -34.07 23.91 18.79
CA PRO A 456 -33.17 24.98 18.34
C PRO A 456 -33.05 26.14 19.33
N ASP A 457 -34.01 26.31 20.21
CA ASP A 457 -33.97 27.32 21.27
C ASP A 457 -32.87 27.07 22.32
N TRP A 458 -32.36 25.85 22.40
CA TRP A 458 -31.22 25.49 23.24
C TRP A 458 -29.90 26.10 22.77
N LEU A 459 -29.79 26.49 21.48
CA LEU A 459 -28.54 27.00 20.93
C LEU A 459 -28.10 28.31 21.61
N PRO A 460 -26.78 28.54 21.77
CA PRO A 460 -26.24 29.83 22.21
C PRO A 460 -26.78 30.98 21.35
N ASP A 461 -27.08 32.14 21.93
CA ASP A 461 -27.67 33.27 21.21
C ASP A 461 -26.85 33.66 19.97
N ALA A 462 -25.52 33.66 20.08
CA ALA A 462 -24.62 33.96 18.96
C ALA A 462 -24.78 32.96 17.79
N ARG A 463 -25.10 31.71 18.09
CA ARG A 463 -25.30 30.67 17.09
C ARG A 463 -26.72 30.64 16.57
N LYS A 464 -27.71 30.89 17.45
CA LYS A 464 -29.13 30.96 17.11
C LYS A 464 -29.41 32.02 16.06
N ARG A 465 -28.76 33.17 16.14
CA ARG A 465 -28.85 34.24 15.12
C ARG A 465 -28.39 33.81 13.74
N LYS A 466 -27.54 32.81 13.63
CA LYS A 466 -27.00 32.25 12.39
C LYS A 466 -27.65 30.90 12.02
N TYR A 467 -28.72 30.52 12.73
CA TYR A 467 -29.39 29.25 12.45
C TYR A 467 -30.20 29.38 11.16
N ASN A 468 -29.97 28.46 10.21
CA ASN A 468 -30.70 28.42 8.96
C ASN A 468 -32.00 27.63 9.12
N TRP A 469 -33.10 28.32 9.25
CA TRP A 469 -34.43 27.76 9.43
C TRP A 469 -34.95 26.99 8.21
N ASP A 470 -34.50 27.33 6.99
CA ASP A 470 -34.91 26.64 5.77
C ASP A 470 -34.27 25.27 5.65
N ARG A 471 -33.04 25.13 6.17
CA ARG A 471 -32.31 23.86 6.17
C ARG A 471 -32.87 22.84 7.18
N LYS A 472 -33.59 23.28 8.20
CA LYS A 472 -34.20 22.44 9.24
C LYS A 472 -33.24 21.42 9.88
N SER A 473 -31.97 21.81 10.09
CA SER A 473 -30.99 20.94 10.75
C SER A 473 -31.43 20.62 12.17
N GLN A 474 -31.36 19.37 12.55
CA GLN A 474 -31.63 18.96 13.94
C GLN A 474 -30.46 19.33 14.84
N VAL A 475 -30.80 19.84 16.02
CA VAL A 475 -29.84 20.15 17.09
C VAL A 475 -29.68 18.93 17.96
N LEU A 476 -28.47 18.40 18.13
CA LEU A 476 -28.17 17.33 19.05
C LEU A 476 -27.08 17.78 20.00
N VAL A 477 -27.25 17.48 21.29
CA VAL A 477 -26.35 17.91 22.37
C VAL A 477 -25.85 16.71 23.14
N LYS A 478 -24.57 16.73 23.50
CA LYS A 478 -23.93 15.76 24.39
C LYS A 478 -23.27 16.49 25.56
N LYS A 479 -23.57 16.07 26.80
CA LYS A 479 -22.83 16.50 28.00
C LYS A 479 -21.45 15.82 27.99
N LEU A 480 -20.42 16.56 28.36
CA LEU A 480 -19.04 16.12 28.37
C LEU A 480 -18.61 15.54 29.71
#